data_7d837dec4c12f7c8df737f6819226936
#
_entry.id   7d837dec4c12f7c8df737f6819226936
#
_cell.length_a   1.000
_cell.length_b   1.000
_cell.length_c   1.000
_cell.angle_alpha   90.00
_cell.angle_beta   90.00
_cell.angle_gamma   90.00
#
_symmetry.space_group_name_H-M   'P 1'
#
loop_
_entity.id
_entity.type
_entity.pdbx_description
1 polymer ?
#
loop_
_entity_poly.entity_id
_entity_poly.type
_entity_poly.pdbx_seq_one_letter_code
_entity_poly.pdbx_strand_id
1 'polypeptide(L)'
;MFARWRSMAAIAVLVCSAATAAQAQEAAALTAVPPKEGDFVARDFKFANGESLPEIRMHYTTIGTPQRDAAGQVTNAVLILHGTNRKGGVFLVPSFAGVLFGQGQLLDASRYYLILPDQLGAGLGKSTKPSDGLRAKFPHYDYADMIGAVRLMLRDGLKVDHLRLLVGTSMGCMQGFMWAESHPEDIEAMMLLSCLPTQVAGRNRMVRKLMIDDVRLDPGYKNGNYTEQPYGLRAALGHLLVVASAPTLWQTEYPTAAAADKFVNDYITENLKTTDANDFVYQYDASRNYDPQADLGKIRSHVMLVNTMDDFWNPGEMGVAENEMPKAKNSHFVLLAITKETRGHYTFFQAAVWQKYLGQLLDELGR
;
A
#
# COMPACT_ATOMS: atom_id res chain seq x y z
N MET A 1 -20.65 -35.92 -23.38
CA MET A 1 -21.03 -34.57 -23.81
C MET A 1 -20.73 -33.65 -22.66
N PHE A 2 -19.44 -33.21 -22.49
CA PHE A 2 -19.00 -32.34 -21.38
C PHE A 2 -18.63 -31.01 -21.97
N ALA A 3 -19.46 -30.00 -21.65
CA ALA A 3 -19.23 -28.62 -22.04
C ALA A 3 -18.07 -28.04 -21.20
N ARG A 4 -17.01 -27.57 -21.89
CA ARG A 4 -15.87 -26.90 -21.33
C ARG A 4 -16.26 -25.48 -20.87
N TRP A 5 -16.36 -25.26 -19.59
CA TRP A 5 -16.32 -23.94 -19.01
C TRP A 5 -14.86 -23.59 -18.71
N ARG A 6 -14.26 -22.79 -19.59
CA ARG A 6 -12.98 -22.12 -19.33
C ARG A 6 -13.27 -20.83 -18.57
N SER A 7 -13.32 -20.90 -17.26
CA SER A 7 -13.20 -19.71 -16.43
C SER A 7 -11.72 -19.35 -16.35
N MET A 8 -11.29 -18.39 -17.15
CA MET A 8 -9.99 -17.73 -16.96
C MET A 8 -10.09 -16.82 -15.72
N ALA A 9 -9.84 -17.37 -14.54
CA ALA A 9 -9.48 -16.57 -13.39
C ALA A 9 -8.04 -16.11 -13.58
N ALA A 10 -7.86 -14.97 -14.27
CA ALA A 10 -6.59 -14.30 -14.34
C ALA A 10 -6.27 -13.74 -12.95
N ILE A 11 -5.46 -14.46 -12.17
CA ILE A 11 -4.69 -13.80 -11.10
C ILE A 11 -3.77 -12.84 -11.83
N ALA A 12 -4.01 -11.54 -11.63
CA ALA A 12 -3.10 -10.51 -12.04
C ALA A 12 -1.81 -10.68 -11.22
N VAL A 13 -0.88 -11.51 -11.69
CA VAL A 13 0.55 -11.33 -11.45
C VAL A 13 0.81 -9.95 -12.01
N LEU A 14 0.87 -8.93 -11.12
CA LEU A 14 1.11 -7.55 -11.50
C LEU A 14 2.55 -7.45 -12.05
N VAL A 15 2.68 -7.75 -13.33
CA VAL A 15 3.84 -7.40 -14.14
C VAL A 15 3.76 -5.89 -14.32
N CYS A 16 4.60 -5.14 -13.62
CA CYS A 16 4.80 -3.73 -13.88
C CYS A 16 5.59 -3.55 -15.16
N SER A 17 4.92 -3.63 -16.29
CA SER A 17 5.40 -2.98 -17.52
C SER A 17 5.05 -1.49 -17.46
N ALA A 18 5.87 -0.65 -18.08
CA ALA A 18 5.59 0.78 -18.25
C ALA A 18 4.14 0.96 -18.72
N ALA A 19 3.42 1.91 -18.12
CA ALA A 19 2.04 2.18 -18.46
C ALA A 19 1.96 2.48 -19.96
N THR A 20 1.39 1.56 -20.72
CA THR A 20 1.13 1.76 -22.15
C THR A 20 -0.16 2.60 -22.28
N ALA A 21 -0.37 3.24 -23.42
CA ALA A 21 -1.62 3.95 -23.72
C ALA A 21 -2.86 3.06 -23.47
N ALA A 22 -2.74 1.75 -23.65
CA ALA A 22 -3.79 0.76 -23.37
C ALA A 22 -4.13 0.68 -21.88
N GLN A 23 -3.17 0.71 -20.98
CA GLN A 23 -3.42 0.69 -19.52
C GLN A 23 -4.06 1.99 -19.05
N ALA A 24 -3.66 3.13 -19.60
CA ALA A 24 -4.29 4.43 -19.31
C ALA A 24 -5.75 4.45 -19.82
N GLN A 25 -6.02 3.86 -20.96
CA GLN A 25 -7.38 3.76 -21.51
C GLN A 25 -8.26 2.80 -20.70
N GLU A 26 -7.70 1.68 -20.23
CA GLU A 26 -8.39 0.74 -19.34
C GLU A 26 -8.70 1.39 -17.98
N ALA A 27 -7.73 2.09 -17.37
CA ALA A 27 -7.94 2.84 -16.13
C ALA A 27 -9.03 3.93 -16.30
N ALA A 28 -9.04 4.65 -17.41
CA ALA A 28 -10.05 5.66 -17.70
C ALA A 28 -11.46 5.04 -17.84
N ALA A 29 -11.56 3.83 -18.39
CA ALA A 29 -12.84 3.11 -18.49
C ALA A 29 -13.38 2.67 -17.12
N LEU A 30 -12.49 2.40 -16.15
CA LEU A 30 -12.88 2.02 -14.79
C LEU A 30 -13.38 3.18 -13.93
N THR A 31 -12.92 4.41 -14.22
CA THR A 31 -13.10 5.56 -13.32
C THR A 31 -14.10 6.59 -13.82
N ALA A 32 -14.58 6.49 -15.06
CA ALA A 32 -15.42 7.49 -15.76
C ALA A 32 -14.81 8.92 -15.81
N VAL A 33 -13.70 9.15 -15.14
CA VAL A 33 -12.90 10.39 -15.16
C VAL A 33 -11.45 9.98 -15.41
N PRO A 34 -10.79 10.49 -16.47
CA PRO A 34 -9.43 10.09 -16.80
C PRO A 34 -8.44 10.41 -15.67
N PRO A 35 -7.57 9.46 -15.28
CA PRO A 35 -6.45 9.71 -14.38
C PRO A 35 -5.48 10.75 -14.95
N LYS A 36 -4.89 11.57 -14.07
CA LYS A 36 -3.86 12.56 -14.41
C LYS A 36 -2.62 12.29 -13.57
N GLU A 37 -1.48 12.09 -14.21
CA GLU A 37 -0.19 11.98 -13.51
C GLU A 37 0.42 13.37 -13.32
N GLY A 38 1.20 13.51 -12.24
CA GLY A 38 1.96 14.71 -11.92
C GLY A 38 3.14 14.42 -11.01
N ASP A 39 4.05 15.35 -10.95
CA ASP A 39 5.23 15.31 -10.07
C ASP A 39 5.25 16.56 -9.18
N PHE A 40 5.65 16.37 -7.93
CA PHE A 40 5.99 17.43 -7.00
C PHE A 40 7.45 17.28 -6.59
N VAL A 41 8.18 18.38 -6.59
CA VAL A 41 9.59 18.39 -6.20
C VAL A 41 9.73 19.20 -4.92
N ALA A 42 10.17 18.52 -3.83
CA ALA A 42 10.56 19.18 -2.59
C ALA A 42 12.09 19.39 -2.59
N ARG A 43 12.53 20.62 -2.28
CA ARG A 43 13.95 20.97 -2.15
C ARG A 43 14.39 20.89 -0.69
N ASP A 44 15.66 20.59 -0.48
CA ASP A 44 16.30 20.55 0.85
C ASP A 44 15.52 19.65 1.83
N PHE A 45 15.09 18.47 1.36
CA PHE A 45 14.30 17.54 2.17
C PHE A 45 15.16 16.95 3.28
N LYS A 46 14.70 17.11 4.52
CA LYS A 46 15.37 16.61 5.73
C LYS A 46 14.66 15.37 6.24
N PHE A 47 15.44 14.32 6.47
CA PHE A 47 15.00 13.07 7.08
C PHE A 47 15.06 13.16 8.60
N ALA A 48 14.23 12.35 9.28
CA ALA A 48 14.16 12.32 10.75
C ALA A 48 15.51 11.95 11.41
N ASN A 49 16.36 11.20 10.71
CA ASN A 49 17.70 10.83 11.17
C ASN A 49 18.74 11.95 11.03
N GLY A 50 18.37 13.14 10.53
CA GLY A 50 19.24 14.30 10.32
C GLY A 50 19.94 14.34 8.97
N GLU A 51 19.86 13.29 8.15
CA GLU A 51 20.34 13.31 6.77
C GLU A 51 19.45 14.20 5.89
N SER A 52 19.92 14.59 4.72
CA SER A 52 19.15 15.40 3.78
C SER A 52 19.46 15.06 2.34
N LEU A 53 18.47 15.29 1.48
CA LEU A 53 18.67 15.32 0.03
C LEU A 53 18.37 16.72 -0.50
N PRO A 54 19.16 17.21 -1.46
CA PRO A 54 18.92 18.51 -2.09
C PRO A 54 17.54 18.60 -2.75
N GLU A 55 17.04 17.44 -3.20
CA GLU A 55 15.76 17.32 -3.88
C GLU A 55 15.18 15.91 -3.71
N ILE A 56 13.88 15.83 -3.49
CA ILE A 56 13.08 14.61 -3.69
C ILE A 56 11.95 14.90 -4.65
N ARG A 57 11.67 13.96 -5.55
CA ARG A 57 10.48 13.98 -6.42
C ARG A 57 9.43 13.03 -5.86
N MET A 58 8.21 13.50 -5.74
CA MET A 58 7.02 12.71 -5.40
C MET A 58 6.11 12.65 -6.62
N HIS A 59 6.02 11.47 -7.23
CA HIS A 59 5.08 11.21 -8.32
C HIS A 59 3.71 10.85 -7.77
N TYR A 60 2.64 11.27 -8.46
CA TYR A 60 1.27 10.94 -8.07
C TYR A 60 0.35 10.81 -9.26
N THR A 61 -0.74 10.08 -9.06
CA THR A 61 -1.90 10.06 -9.96
C THR A 61 -3.08 10.70 -9.25
N THR A 62 -3.82 11.58 -9.93
CA THR A 62 -5.08 12.14 -9.42
C THR A 62 -6.25 11.78 -10.33
N ILE A 63 -7.45 11.63 -9.75
CA ILE A 63 -8.69 11.37 -10.48
C ILE A 63 -9.78 12.26 -9.87
N GLY A 64 -10.60 12.90 -10.69
CA GLY A 64 -11.56 13.90 -10.23
C GLY A 64 -10.94 15.28 -10.05
N THR A 65 -11.67 16.17 -9.37
CA THR A 65 -11.28 17.57 -9.17
C THR A 65 -11.47 18.01 -7.72
N PRO A 66 -10.56 18.84 -7.16
CA PRO A 66 -10.72 19.36 -5.82
C PRO A 66 -11.93 20.30 -5.75
N GLN A 67 -12.80 20.07 -4.78
CA GLN A 67 -13.88 20.98 -4.39
C GLN A 67 -13.42 21.80 -3.20
N ARG A 68 -13.71 23.11 -3.21
CA ARG A 68 -13.26 24.02 -2.16
C ARG A 68 -14.44 24.70 -1.50
N ASP A 69 -14.35 24.87 -0.20
CA ASP A 69 -15.29 25.68 0.58
C ASP A 69 -15.04 27.19 0.39
N ALA A 70 -15.80 28.01 1.11
CA ALA A 70 -15.68 29.46 1.06
C ALA A 70 -14.33 30.00 1.59
N ALA A 71 -13.63 29.21 2.43
CA ALA A 71 -12.28 29.52 2.92
C ALA A 71 -11.18 29.06 1.96
N GLY A 72 -11.54 28.37 0.86
CA GLY A 72 -10.61 27.84 -0.13
C GLY A 72 -10.03 26.46 0.24
N GLN A 73 -10.46 25.84 1.34
CA GLN A 73 -10.02 24.53 1.78
C GLN A 73 -10.63 23.43 0.90
N VAL A 74 -9.83 22.43 0.51
CA VAL A 74 -10.33 21.26 -0.23
C VAL A 74 -11.12 20.36 0.73
N THR A 75 -12.35 20.03 0.35
CA THR A 75 -13.31 19.32 1.20
C THR A 75 -13.56 17.86 0.78
N ASN A 76 -13.12 17.48 -0.42
CA ASN A 76 -13.42 16.17 -1.02
C ASN A 76 -12.17 15.32 -1.33
N ALA A 77 -11.02 15.63 -0.73
CA ALA A 77 -9.79 14.90 -1.00
C ALA A 77 -9.80 13.51 -0.34
N VAL A 78 -9.50 12.49 -1.13
CA VAL A 78 -9.30 11.11 -0.70
C VAL A 78 -7.88 10.67 -1.06
N LEU A 79 -7.07 10.40 -0.05
CA LEU A 79 -5.71 9.89 -0.23
C LEU A 79 -5.72 8.36 -0.16
N ILE A 80 -5.07 7.70 -1.14
CA ILE A 80 -4.99 6.23 -1.19
C ILE A 80 -3.53 5.81 -1.14
N LEU A 81 -3.10 5.24 0.01
CA LEU A 81 -1.71 4.83 0.27
C LEU A 81 -1.52 3.34 0.00
N HIS A 82 -0.55 3.03 -0.85
CA HIS A 82 -0.22 1.67 -1.24
C HIS A 82 0.66 0.92 -0.20
N GLY A 83 0.71 -0.40 -0.33
CA GLY A 83 1.58 -1.27 0.46
C GLY A 83 3.05 -1.24 0.00
N THR A 84 3.92 -1.96 0.74
CA THR A 84 5.37 -2.04 0.50
C THR A 84 5.67 -2.47 -0.94
N ASN A 85 6.67 -1.83 -1.54
CA ASN A 85 7.18 -2.08 -2.89
C ASN A 85 6.10 -2.04 -3.99
N ARG A 86 5.17 -1.09 -3.89
CA ARG A 86 4.11 -0.85 -4.89
C ARG A 86 4.21 0.58 -5.42
N LYS A 87 3.21 1.03 -6.17
CA LYS A 87 3.02 2.39 -6.68
C LYS A 87 1.56 2.78 -6.57
N GLY A 88 1.24 4.07 -6.63
CA GLY A 88 -0.13 4.58 -6.51
C GLY A 88 -1.08 3.97 -7.55
N GLY A 89 -0.63 3.86 -8.79
CA GLY A 89 -1.43 3.28 -9.88
C GLY A 89 -1.81 1.81 -9.73
N VAL A 90 -1.30 1.09 -8.71
CA VAL A 90 -1.68 -0.33 -8.46
C VAL A 90 -3.18 -0.51 -8.17
N PHE A 91 -3.84 0.53 -7.72
CA PHE A 91 -5.27 0.50 -7.43
C PHE A 91 -6.17 0.70 -8.66
N LEU A 92 -5.60 1.06 -9.81
CA LEU A 92 -6.33 1.22 -11.06
C LEU A 92 -6.58 -0.14 -11.74
N VAL A 93 -7.28 -1.01 -11.03
CA VAL A 93 -7.62 -2.38 -11.44
C VAL A 93 -9.11 -2.63 -11.26
N PRO A 94 -9.72 -3.56 -12.03
CA PRO A 94 -11.16 -3.83 -11.96
C PRO A 94 -11.67 -4.19 -10.56
N SER A 95 -10.87 -4.92 -9.77
CA SER A 95 -11.24 -5.36 -8.43
C SER A 95 -11.20 -4.25 -7.36
N PHE A 96 -10.59 -3.08 -7.65
CA PHE A 96 -10.53 -1.93 -6.76
C PHE A 96 -11.19 -0.70 -7.39
N ALA A 97 -10.58 -0.07 -8.40
CA ALA A 97 -11.14 1.10 -9.06
C ALA A 97 -12.50 0.82 -9.71
N GLY A 98 -12.67 -0.34 -10.36
CA GLY A 98 -13.93 -0.74 -10.99
C GLY A 98 -15.07 -0.97 -10.01
N VAL A 99 -14.77 -1.10 -8.71
CA VAL A 99 -15.77 -1.26 -7.63
C VAL A 99 -16.05 0.04 -6.90
N LEU A 100 -15.06 0.96 -6.85
CA LEU A 100 -15.13 2.12 -5.96
C LEU A 100 -15.20 3.47 -6.69
N PHE A 101 -14.61 3.63 -7.89
CA PHE A 101 -14.34 4.95 -8.48
C PHE A 101 -15.32 5.35 -9.59
N GLY A 102 -16.17 4.42 -10.04
CA GLY A 102 -17.19 4.69 -11.06
C GLY A 102 -18.34 5.55 -10.56
N GLN A 103 -19.15 6.05 -11.49
CA GLN A 103 -20.31 6.87 -11.17
C GLN A 103 -21.29 6.18 -10.21
N GLY A 104 -21.65 6.85 -9.12
CA GLY A 104 -22.55 6.34 -8.09
C GLY A 104 -21.91 5.32 -7.12
N GLN A 105 -20.65 4.98 -7.29
CA GLN A 105 -19.90 4.14 -6.35
C GLN A 105 -19.41 4.95 -5.14
N LEU A 106 -18.90 4.27 -4.11
CA LEU A 106 -18.59 4.88 -2.82
C LEU A 106 -17.53 5.99 -2.90
N LEU A 107 -16.55 5.85 -3.76
CA LEU A 107 -15.51 6.85 -4.04
C LEU A 107 -15.62 7.37 -5.49
N ASP A 108 -16.85 7.66 -5.92
CA ASP A 108 -17.15 8.21 -7.24
C ASP A 108 -16.23 9.38 -7.58
N ALA A 109 -15.40 9.22 -8.61
CA ALA A 109 -14.41 10.18 -9.04
C ALA A 109 -15.01 11.50 -9.58
N SER A 110 -16.33 11.57 -9.84
CA SER A 110 -17.02 12.83 -10.15
C SER A 110 -17.30 13.68 -8.89
N ARG A 111 -17.28 13.06 -7.71
CA ARG A 111 -17.56 13.68 -6.42
C ARG A 111 -16.30 13.87 -5.57
N TYR A 112 -15.38 12.93 -5.62
CA TYR A 112 -14.16 12.92 -4.83
C TYR A 112 -12.94 13.30 -5.67
N TYR A 113 -11.96 13.90 -5.01
CA TYR A 113 -10.64 14.14 -5.55
C TYR A 113 -9.71 13.04 -5.03
N LEU A 114 -9.53 11.97 -5.82
CA LEU A 114 -8.73 10.81 -5.46
C LEU A 114 -7.25 11.10 -5.75
N ILE A 115 -6.38 10.85 -4.78
CA ILE A 115 -4.94 11.12 -4.85
C ILE A 115 -4.20 9.82 -4.53
N LEU A 116 -3.43 9.31 -5.48
CA LEU A 116 -2.69 8.05 -5.41
C LEU A 116 -1.19 8.33 -5.59
N PRO A 117 -0.44 8.64 -4.52
CA PRO A 117 0.99 8.89 -4.64
C PRO A 117 1.77 7.60 -4.86
N ASP A 118 2.88 7.71 -5.59
CA ASP A 118 4.00 6.79 -5.46
C ASP A 118 4.79 7.25 -4.23
N GLN A 119 4.85 6.44 -3.18
CA GLN A 119 5.51 6.87 -1.95
C GLN A 119 7.03 6.91 -2.10
N LEU A 120 7.70 7.74 -1.30
CA LEU A 120 9.16 7.82 -1.25
C LEU A 120 9.79 6.42 -1.08
N GLY A 121 10.80 6.11 -1.86
CA GLY A 121 11.49 4.82 -1.81
C GLY A 121 10.73 3.66 -2.46
N ALA A 122 9.52 3.87 -3.00
CA ALA A 122 8.71 2.81 -3.61
C ALA A 122 9.36 2.27 -4.90
N GLY A 123 9.89 1.05 -4.85
CA GLY A 123 10.68 0.47 -5.93
C GLY A 123 9.97 0.42 -7.29
N LEU A 124 8.66 0.16 -7.29
CA LEU A 124 7.84 0.14 -8.52
C LEU A 124 7.28 1.52 -8.91
N GLY A 125 7.49 2.53 -8.05
CA GLY A 125 7.04 3.90 -8.28
C GLY A 125 8.05 4.76 -9.03
N LYS A 126 7.60 5.98 -9.38
CA LYS A 126 8.42 7.01 -10.03
C LYS A 126 8.96 8.06 -9.04
N SER A 127 8.57 8.00 -7.75
CA SER A 127 9.13 8.85 -6.71
C SER A 127 10.58 8.49 -6.41
N THR A 128 11.33 9.46 -5.85
CA THR A 128 12.74 9.29 -5.50
C THR A 128 12.97 8.05 -4.62
N LYS A 129 13.97 7.25 -4.96
CA LYS A 129 14.28 5.96 -4.35
C LYS A 129 15.77 5.62 -4.42
N PRO A 130 16.27 4.67 -3.63
CA PRO A 130 17.67 4.26 -3.61
C PRO A 130 18.24 3.91 -5.00
N SER A 131 17.49 3.18 -5.82
CA SER A 131 17.93 2.75 -7.15
C SER A 131 18.09 3.89 -8.17
N ASP A 132 17.62 5.11 -7.88
CA ASP A 132 17.80 6.30 -8.74
C ASP A 132 19.25 6.83 -8.77
N GLY A 133 20.21 6.11 -8.18
CA GLY A 133 21.64 6.40 -8.27
C GLY A 133 22.39 6.47 -6.94
N LEU A 134 21.73 6.81 -5.83
CA LEU A 134 22.38 6.90 -4.51
C LEU A 134 22.62 5.51 -3.91
N ARG A 135 21.78 4.53 -4.21
CA ARG A 135 21.91 3.15 -3.74
C ARG A 135 22.10 3.09 -2.21
N ALA A 136 23.18 2.46 -1.74
CA ALA A 136 23.51 2.36 -0.32
C ALA A 136 23.81 3.70 0.38
N LYS A 137 23.96 4.79 -0.39
CA LYS A 137 24.13 6.15 0.13
C LYS A 137 22.81 6.91 0.26
N PHE A 138 21.70 6.27 -0.08
CA PHE A 138 20.38 6.87 0.12
C PHE A 138 20.11 6.99 1.62
N PRO A 139 19.53 8.10 2.11
CA PRO A 139 19.19 8.26 3.52
C PRO A 139 18.31 7.14 4.04
N HIS A 140 18.60 6.67 5.26
CA HIS A 140 17.82 5.61 5.91
C HIS A 140 16.50 6.15 6.44
N TYR A 141 15.53 6.33 5.52
CA TYR A 141 14.19 6.80 5.84
C TYR A 141 13.36 5.78 6.64
N ASP A 142 12.31 6.26 7.26
CA ASP A 142 11.26 5.46 7.91
C ASP A 142 9.86 5.96 7.51
N TYR A 143 8.82 5.45 8.17
CA TYR A 143 7.46 5.85 7.84
C TYR A 143 7.15 7.31 8.15
N ALA A 144 7.80 7.92 9.15
CA ALA A 144 7.63 9.35 9.43
C ALA A 144 8.15 10.21 8.27
N ASP A 145 9.28 9.84 7.67
CA ASP A 145 9.83 10.51 6.49
C ASP A 145 8.91 10.36 5.28
N MET A 146 8.35 9.16 5.06
CA MET A 146 7.42 8.90 3.96
C MET A 146 6.13 9.72 4.12
N ILE A 147 5.57 9.79 5.32
CA ILE A 147 4.40 10.63 5.65
C ILE A 147 4.75 12.10 5.41
N GLY A 148 5.91 12.57 5.88
CA GLY A 148 6.38 13.93 5.69
C GLY A 148 6.46 14.32 4.21
N ALA A 149 7.00 13.44 3.36
CA ALA A 149 7.08 13.65 1.91
C ALA A 149 5.69 13.74 1.25
N VAL A 150 4.76 12.85 1.63
CA VAL A 150 3.37 12.88 1.12
C VAL A 150 2.67 14.16 1.60
N ARG A 151 2.83 14.57 2.85
CA ARG A 151 2.23 15.81 3.39
C ARG A 151 2.73 17.05 2.65
N LEU A 152 4.03 17.14 2.36
CA LEU A 152 4.59 18.23 1.54
C LEU A 152 3.98 18.24 0.13
N MET A 153 3.87 17.08 -0.51
CA MET A 153 3.23 16.96 -1.83
C MET A 153 1.78 17.43 -1.80
N LEU A 154 0.99 17.02 -0.80
CA LEU A 154 -0.40 17.44 -0.65
C LEU A 154 -0.51 18.95 -0.45
N ARG A 155 0.19 19.50 0.57
CA ARG A 155 0.09 20.90 0.95
C ARG A 155 0.67 21.83 -0.12
N ASP A 156 1.92 21.59 -0.51
CA ASP A 156 2.67 22.54 -1.35
C ASP A 156 2.47 22.26 -2.86
N GLY A 157 2.23 21.00 -3.24
CA GLY A 157 1.96 20.60 -4.63
C GLY A 157 0.49 20.74 -5.02
N LEU A 158 -0.39 20.06 -4.27
CA LEU A 158 -1.81 19.95 -4.63
C LEU A 158 -2.72 20.95 -3.92
N LYS A 159 -2.18 21.71 -2.93
CA LYS A 159 -2.94 22.66 -2.10
C LYS A 159 -4.09 21.96 -1.36
N VAL A 160 -3.77 20.80 -0.77
CA VAL A 160 -4.66 19.98 0.06
C VAL A 160 -4.07 19.95 1.46
N ASP A 161 -4.73 20.60 2.41
CA ASP A 161 -4.30 20.67 3.81
C ASP A 161 -5.12 19.72 4.72
N HIS A 162 -6.24 19.19 4.22
CA HIS A 162 -7.13 18.32 4.95
C HIS A 162 -7.63 17.18 4.05
N LEU A 163 -7.74 15.99 4.62
CA LEU A 163 -8.25 14.79 3.95
C LEU A 163 -9.63 14.41 4.49
N ARG A 164 -10.61 14.36 3.60
CA ARG A 164 -11.92 13.77 3.90
C ARG A 164 -11.78 12.29 4.27
N LEU A 165 -10.89 11.59 3.57
CA LEU A 165 -10.65 10.16 3.79
C LEU A 165 -9.20 9.80 3.44
N LEU A 166 -8.59 8.96 4.27
CA LEU A 166 -7.40 8.21 3.94
C LEU A 166 -7.75 6.73 3.80
N VAL A 167 -7.47 6.12 2.65
CA VAL A 167 -7.53 4.67 2.46
C VAL A 167 -6.10 4.14 2.50
N GLY A 168 -5.75 3.39 3.52
CA GLY A 168 -4.40 2.83 3.70
C GLY A 168 -4.38 1.32 3.60
N THR A 169 -3.48 0.75 2.79
CA THR A 169 -3.34 -0.70 2.64
C THR A 169 -1.97 -1.17 3.11
N SER A 170 -1.88 -2.20 3.96
CA SER A 170 -0.62 -2.78 4.44
C SER A 170 0.31 -1.69 5.02
N MET A 171 1.43 -1.37 4.36
CA MET A 171 2.30 -0.26 4.75
C MET A 171 1.54 1.07 4.86
N GLY A 172 0.67 1.40 3.90
CA GLY A 172 -0.15 2.61 3.93
C GLY A 172 -1.16 2.62 5.09
N CYS A 173 -1.63 1.44 5.53
CA CYS A 173 -2.44 1.28 6.75
C CYS A 173 -1.63 1.65 8.00
N MET A 174 -0.41 1.13 8.14
CA MET A 174 0.50 1.47 9.24
C MET A 174 0.84 2.97 9.26
N GLN A 175 1.09 3.56 8.10
CA GLN A 175 1.31 5.00 7.98
C GLN A 175 0.08 5.82 8.37
N GLY A 176 -1.12 5.34 8.07
CA GLY A 176 -2.37 5.98 8.50
C GLY A 176 -2.45 6.15 10.01
N PHE A 177 -2.11 5.11 10.79
CA PHE A 177 -2.04 5.21 12.25
C PHE A 177 -1.02 6.25 12.70
N MET A 178 0.24 6.16 12.25
CA MET A 178 1.28 7.11 12.63
C MET A 178 0.95 8.56 12.23
N TRP A 179 0.32 8.75 11.08
CA TRP A 179 -0.10 10.08 10.63
C TRP A 179 -1.17 10.67 11.56
N ALA A 180 -2.23 9.91 11.83
CA ALA A 180 -3.32 10.40 12.67
C ALA A 180 -2.91 10.64 14.13
N GLU A 181 -1.91 9.94 14.63
CA GLU A 181 -1.33 10.18 15.96
C GLU A 181 -0.50 11.46 16.02
N SER A 182 0.32 11.69 14.99
CA SER A 182 1.24 12.83 14.92
C SER A 182 0.54 14.12 14.45
N HIS A 183 -0.52 14.01 13.66
CA HIS A 183 -1.25 15.11 13.05
C HIS A 183 -2.76 14.83 13.05
N PRO A 184 -3.40 14.81 14.22
CA PRO A 184 -4.78 14.33 14.37
C PRO A 184 -5.85 15.18 13.68
N GLU A 185 -5.51 16.40 13.24
CA GLU A 185 -6.43 17.31 12.52
C GLU A 185 -6.38 17.15 11.01
N ASP A 186 -5.39 16.43 10.47
CA ASP A 186 -5.18 16.35 9.01
C ASP A 186 -6.24 15.47 8.32
N ILE A 187 -6.85 14.49 9.06
CA ILE A 187 -7.64 13.41 8.46
C ILE A 187 -8.96 13.25 9.21
N GLU A 188 -10.09 13.36 8.49
CA GLU A 188 -11.43 13.19 9.07
C GLU A 188 -11.76 11.72 9.30
N ALA A 189 -11.48 10.86 8.31
CA ALA A 189 -11.71 9.41 8.44
C ALA A 189 -10.61 8.57 7.79
N MET A 190 -10.45 7.35 8.28
CA MET A 190 -9.49 6.38 7.77
C MET A 190 -10.14 5.02 7.53
N MET A 191 -10.04 4.52 6.30
CA MET A 191 -10.28 3.13 5.94
C MET A 191 -8.95 2.39 5.88
N LEU A 192 -8.63 1.60 6.88
CA LEU A 192 -7.35 0.93 7.05
C LEU A 192 -7.50 -0.57 6.78
N LEU A 193 -6.63 -1.13 5.94
CA LEU A 193 -6.74 -2.48 5.43
C LEU A 193 -5.42 -3.24 5.62
N SER A 194 -5.50 -4.43 6.23
CA SER A 194 -4.41 -5.41 6.31
C SER A 194 -3.16 -4.89 7.06
N CYS A 195 -3.35 -4.36 8.28
CA CYS A 195 -2.26 -4.09 9.22
C CYS A 195 -2.74 -4.26 10.68
N LEU A 196 -1.83 -4.12 11.63
CA LEU A 196 -2.14 -4.15 13.07
C LEU A 196 -1.69 -2.85 13.75
N PRO A 197 -2.49 -2.32 14.70
CA PRO A 197 -2.15 -1.13 15.48
C PRO A 197 -1.18 -1.47 16.64
N THR A 198 -0.05 -2.08 16.32
CA THR A 198 0.98 -2.49 17.27
C THR A 198 2.35 -2.51 16.61
N GLN A 199 3.40 -2.55 17.41
CA GLN A 199 4.76 -2.66 16.92
C GLN A 199 4.93 -3.81 15.93
N VAL A 200 5.72 -3.59 14.87
CA VAL A 200 6.15 -4.67 13.98
C VAL A 200 7.11 -5.58 14.75
N ALA A 201 6.54 -6.62 15.37
CA ALA A 201 7.23 -7.58 16.22
C ALA A 201 6.89 -9.04 15.81
N GLY A 202 7.32 -10.01 16.60
CA GLY A 202 7.02 -11.43 16.39
C GLY A 202 7.32 -11.90 14.97
N ARG A 203 6.42 -12.73 14.42
CA ARG A 203 6.57 -13.31 13.07
C ARG A 203 6.72 -12.26 11.98
N ASN A 204 5.98 -11.16 12.05
CA ASN A 204 6.07 -10.08 11.06
C ASN A 204 7.50 -9.51 11.01
N ARG A 205 8.10 -9.20 12.17
CA ARG A 205 9.50 -8.73 12.22
C ARG A 205 10.49 -9.80 11.79
N MET A 206 10.27 -11.05 12.21
CA MET A 206 11.15 -12.17 11.83
C MET A 206 11.22 -12.33 10.31
N VAL A 207 10.08 -12.34 9.62
CA VAL A 207 10.06 -12.45 8.15
C VAL A 207 10.74 -11.26 7.50
N ARG A 208 10.49 -10.03 7.95
CA ARG A 208 11.20 -8.83 7.44
C ARG A 208 12.71 -8.94 7.62
N LYS A 209 13.14 -9.40 8.80
CA LYS A 209 14.56 -9.62 9.10
C LYS A 209 15.18 -10.66 8.17
N LEU A 210 14.51 -11.81 7.95
CA LEU A 210 14.97 -12.83 7.02
C LEU A 210 15.12 -12.26 5.60
N MET A 211 14.09 -11.59 5.08
CA MET A 211 14.13 -11.01 3.73
C MET A 211 15.25 -9.96 3.56
N ILE A 212 15.48 -9.12 4.59
CA ILE A 212 16.56 -8.14 4.59
C ILE A 212 17.93 -8.82 4.63
N ASP A 213 18.07 -9.85 5.47
CA ASP A 213 19.31 -10.59 5.63
C ASP A 213 19.66 -11.42 4.39
N ASP A 214 18.68 -12.07 3.76
CA ASP A 214 18.88 -12.78 2.49
C ASP A 214 19.59 -11.90 1.47
N VAL A 215 19.18 -10.63 1.39
CA VAL A 215 19.81 -9.68 0.47
C VAL A 215 21.14 -9.17 1.01
N ARG A 216 21.20 -8.70 2.27
CA ARG A 216 22.37 -8.01 2.83
C ARG A 216 23.56 -8.95 3.06
N LEU A 217 23.32 -10.23 3.35
CA LEU A 217 24.36 -11.25 3.60
C LEU A 217 24.84 -11.91 2.29
N ASP A 218 24.15 -11.69 1.18
CA ASP A 218 24.62 -12.15 -0.12
C ASP A 218 25.93 -11.44 -0.51
N PRO A 219 27.03 -12.16 -0.79
CA PRO A 219 28.26 -11.56 -1.25
C PRO A 219 28.09 -10.68 -2.52
N GLY A 220 27.13 -11.03 -3.38
CA GLY A 220 26.76 -10.27 -4.58
C GLY A 220 26.15 -8.91 -4.29
N TYR A 221 25.58 -8.67 -3.10
CA TYR A 221 25.01 -7.38 -2.70
C TYR A 221 26.05 -6.26 -2.58
N LYS A 222 27.29 -6.59 -2.20
CA LYS A 222 28.43 -5.65 -2.11
C LYS A 222 28.07 -4.36 -1.33
N ASN A 223 27.40 -4.51 -0.21
CA ASN A 223 26.89 -3.39 0.60
C ASN A 223 26.06 -2.38 -0.24
N GLY A 224 25.22 -2.88 -1.13
CA GLY A 224 24.35 -2.07 -1.98
C GLY A 224 24.98 -1.55 -3.28
N ASN A 225 26.24 -1.90 -3.58
CA ASN A 225 26.96 -1.45 -4.77
C ASN A 225 27.13 -2.55 -5.84
N TYR A 226 26.11 -3.42 -5.96
CA TYR A 226 26.07 -4.50 -6.95
C TYR A 226 25.94 -3.96 -8.38
N THR A 227 26.37 -4.72 -9.35
CA THR A 227 26.18 -4.48 -10.80
C THR A 227 25.04 -5.31 -11.39
N GLU A 228 24.83 -6.49 -10.81
CA GLU A 228 23.71 -7.38 -11.10
C GLU A 228 22.93 -7.62 -9.81
N GLN A 229 21.63 -7.84 -9.90
CA GLN A 229 20.80 -8.07 -8.70
C GLN A 229 21.35 -9.26 -7.90
N PRO A 230 21.53 -9.12 -6.57
CA PRO A 230 22.08 -10.18 -5.74
C PRO A 230 21.15 -11.39 -5.74
N TYR A 231 21.72 -12.59 -5.66
CA TYR A 231 20.93 -13.84 -5.63
C TYR A 231 20.00 -13.93 -4.40
N GLY A 232 20.41 -13.33 -3.28
CA GLY A 232 19.61 -13.22 -2.07
C GLY A 232 18.25 -12.56 -2.25
N LEU A 233 18.10 -11.68 -3.26
CA LEU A 233 16.80 -11.12 -3.60
C LEU A 233 15.79 -12.19 -4.03
N ARG A 234 16.26 -13.28 -4.67
CA ARG A 234 15.41 -14.42 -5.02
C ARG A 234 14.85 -15.11 -3.77
N ALA A 235 15.68 -15.33 -2.75
CA ALA A 235 15.25 -15.92 -1.48
C ALA A 235 14.24 -15.01 -0.76
N ALA A 236 14.54 -13.71 -0.68
CA ALA A 236 13.66 -12.71 -0.08
C ALA A 236 12.27 -12.67 -0.76
N LEU A 237 12.21 -12.75 -2.08
CA LEU A 237 10.95 -12.86 -2.83
C LEU A 237 10.20 -14.16 -2.53
N GLY A 238 10.91 -15.26 -2.27
CA GLY A 238 10.31 -16.52 -1.83
C GLY A 238 9.64 -16.40 -0.46
N HIS A 239 10.30 -15.78 0.52
CA HIS A 239 9.70 -15.48 1.83
C HIS A 239 8.48 -14.57 1.71
N LEU A 240 8.58 -13.53 0.89
CA LEU A 240 7.45 -12.62 0.62
C LEU A 240 6.26 -13.38 0.02
N LEU A 241 6.51 -14.25 -0.94
CA LEU A 241 5.48 -15.07 -1.58
C LEU A 241 4.70 -15.86 -0.52
N VAL A 242 5.40 -16.59 0.36
CA VAL A 242 4.77 -17.44 1.36
C VAL A 242 3.99 -16.64 2.40
N VAL A 243 4.56 -15.55 2.94
CA VAL A 243 3.91 -14.77 3.99
C VAL A 243 2.71 -13.96 3.49
N ALA A 244 2.69 -13.58 2.21
CA ALA A 244 1.57 -12.88 1.60
C ALA A 244 0.52 -13.84 1.00
N SER A 245 0.63 -15.14 1.27
CA SER A 245 -0.22 -16.18 0.69
C SER A 245 -1.64 -16.23 1.27
N ALA A 246 -2.52 -16.91 0.53
CA ALA A 246 -3.84 -17.34 0.98
C ALA A 246 -3.90 -18.89 0.82
N PRO A 247 -3.64 -19.67 1.87
CA PRO A 247 -3.43 -21.11 1.75
C PRO A 247 -4.60 -21.85 1.10
N THR A 248 -5.82 -21.52 1.49
CA THR A 248 -7.04 -22.15 0.94
C THR A 248 -7.19 -21.88 -0.56
N LEU A 249 -6.91 -20.65 -0.99
CA LEU A 249 -6.96 -20.28 -2.41
C LEU A 249 -5.88 -21.02 -3.19
N TRP A 250 -4.65 -21.04 -2.68
CA TRP A 250 -3.51 -21.64 -3.38
C TRP A 250 -3.64 -23.16 -3.50
N GLN A 251 -4.20 -23.82 -2.49
CA GLN A 251 -4.51 -25.24 -2.60
C GLN A 251 -5.51 -25.55 -3.71
N THR A 252 -6.43 -24.61 -3.98
CA THR A 252 -7.40 -24.72 -5.06
C THR A 252 -6.80 -24.41 -6.44
N GLU A 253 -5.96 -23.37 -6.53
CA GLU A 253 -5.40 -22.91 -7.81
C GLU A 253 -4.18 -23.70 -8.25
N TYR A 254 -3.40 -24.21 -7.29
CA TYR A 254 -2.17 -25.00 -7.52
C TYR A 254 -2.26 -26.36 -6.83
N PRO A 255 -3.20 -27.25 -7.21
CA PRO A 255 -3.52 -28.47 -6.46
C PRO A 255 -2.49 -29.59 -6.63
N THR A 256 -1.45 -29.42 -7.45
CA THR A 256 -0.40 -30.42 -7.67
C THR A 256 0.97 -29.81 -7.41
N ALA A 257 1.95 -30.65 -7.03
CA ALA A 257 3.34 -30.22 -6.84
C ALA A 257 3.88 -29.49 -8.08
N ALA A 258 3.66 -30.04 -9.27
CA ALA A 258 4.14 -29.43 -10.52
C ALA A 258 3.50 -28.02 -10.78
N ALA A 259 2.22 -27.85 -10.45
CA ALA A 259 1.56 -26.56 -10.59
C ALA A 259 2.10 -25.54 -9.58
N ALA A 260 2.32 -25.97 -8.34
CA ALA A 260 2.91 -25.13 -7.28
C ALA A 260 4.36 -24.73 -7.60
N ASP A 261 5.19 -25.68 -8.04
CA ASP A 261 6.58 -25.42 -8.44
C ASP A 261 6.66 -24.42 -9.60
N LYS A 262 5.81 -24.62 -10.60
CA LYS A 262 5.72 -23.68 -11.74
C LYS A 262 5.33 -22.27 -11.28
N PHE A 263 4.32 -22.17 -10.43
CA PHE A 263 3.87 -20.87 -9.90
C PHE A 263 4.99 -20.14 -9.14
N VAL A 264 5.71 -20.83 -8.25
CA VAL A 264 6.86 -20.26 -7.51
C VAL A 264 7.92 -19.74 -8.48
N ASN A 265 8.28 -20.54 -9.50
CA ASN A 265 9.28 -20.15 -10.47
C ASN A 265 8.85 -18.93 -11.29
N ASP A 266 7.62 -18.91 -11.77
CA ASP A 266 7.04 -17.80 -12.54
C ASP A 266 7.00 -16.53 -11.68
N TYR A 267 6.46 -16.62 -10.46
CA TYR A 267 6.36 -15.49 -9.54
C TYR A 267 7.73 -14.84 -9.28
N ILE A 268 8.73 -15.65 -8.93
CA ILE A 268 10.07 -15.14 -8.65
C ILE A 268 10.70 -14.54 -9.91
N THR A 269 10.59 -15.22 -11.04
CA THR A 269 11.15 -14.75 -12.33
C THR A 269 10.56 -13.40 -12.73
N GLU A 270 9.25 -13.23 -12.62
CA GLU A 270 8.59 -11.97 -12.99
C GLU A 270 8.94 -10.83 -12.01
N ASN A 271 8.97 -11.11 -10.71
CA ASN A 271 9.30 -10.07 -9.72
C ASN A 271 10.77 -9.64 -9.79
N LEU A 272 11.70 -10.54 -10.11
CA LEU A 272 13.12 -10.18 -10.31
C LEU A 272 13.34 -9.20 -11.47
N LYS A 273 12.45 -9.12 -12.46
CA LYS A 273 12.58 -8.16 -13.57
C LYS A 273 12.38 -6.71 -13.15
N THR A 274 11.66 -6.48 -12.05
CA THR A 274 11.19 -5.15 -11.67
C THR A 274 11.58 -4.74 -10.25
N THR A 275 12.11 -5.66 -9.45
CA THR A 275 12.50 -5.38 -8.07
C THR A 275 14.00 -5.10 -7.99
N ASP A 276 14.35 -3.93 -7.46
CA ASP A 276 15.72 -3.60 -7.10
C ASP A 276 16.00 -3.97 -5.64
N ALA A 277 17.17 -4.55 -5.37
CA ALA A 277 17.51 -5.05 -4.05
C ALA A 277 17.67 -3.93 -3.00
N ASN A 278 18.19 -2.75 -3.36
CA ASN A 278 18.27 -1.62 -2.44
C ASN A 278 16.88 -1.10 -2.11
N ASP A 279 16.02 -0.86 -3.11
CA ASP A 279 14.65 -0.40 -2.90
C ASP A 279 13.88 -1.37 -2.00
N PHE A 280 14.04 -2.68 -2.25
CA PHE A 280 13.43 -3.74 -1.45
C PHE A 280 13.86 -3.66 0.03
N VAL A 281 15.17 -3.66 0.28
CA VAL A 281 15.73 -3.64 1.65
C VAL A 281 15.32 -2.39 2.39
N TYR A 282 15.44 -1.22 1.77
CA TYR A 282 15.09 0.07 2.39
C TYR A 282 13.60 0.14 2.76
N GLN A 283 12.71 -0.29 1.87
CA GLN A 283 11.26 -0.28 2.15
C GLN A 283 10.84 -1.23 3.26
N TYR A 284 11.41 -2.45 3.30
CA TYR A 284 11.10 -3.37 4.41
C TYR A 284 11.69 -2.91 5.73
N ASP A 285 12.85 -2.23 5.72
CA ASP A 285 13.47 -1.65 6.91
C ASP A 285 12.77 -0.37 7.40
N ALA A 286 12.08 0.36 6.54
CA ALA A 286 11.36 1.59 6.89
C ALA A 286 10.30 1.40 8.01
N SER A 287 9.83 0.17 8.23
CA SER A 287 8.90 -0.18 9.30
C SER A 287 9.55 -0.36 10.69
N ARG A 288 10.87 -0.18 10.81
CA ARG A 288 11.62 -0.50 12.04
C ARG A 288 11.14 0.24 13.29
N ASN A 289 10.60 1.46 13.11
CA ASN A 289 10.13 2.33 14.18
C ASN A 289 8.59 2.38 14.29
N TYR A 290 7.86 1.52 13.56
CA TYR A 290 6.41 1.49 13.64
C TYR A 290 5.96 0.88 14.95
N ASP A 291 5.35 1.70 15.82
CA ASP A 291 4.74 1.32 17.10
C ASP A 291 3.69 2.33 17.53
N PRO A 292 2.43 2.20 17.11
CA PRO A 292 1.38 3.17 17.42
C PRO A 292 0.70 2.95 18.79
N GLN A 293 0.95 1.84 19.49
CA GLN A 293 0.14 1.40 20.64
C GLN A 293 -0.02 2.46 21.75
N ALA A 294 1.05 3.21 22.03
CA ALA A 294 1.02 4.20 23.11
C ALA A 294 0.17 5.44 22.77
N ASP A 295 -0.01 5.72 21.49
CA ASP A 295 -0.54 6.97 20.97
C ASP A 295 -1.91 6.84 20.29
N LEU A 296 -2.48 5.64 20.23
CA LEU A 296 -3.81 5.39 19.63
C LEU A 296 -4.90 6.30 20.19
N GLY A 297 -4.82 6.66 21.46
CA GLY A 297 -5.77 7.60 22.11
C GLY A 297 -5.70 9.05 21.61
N LYS A 298 -4.66 9.42 20.84
CA LYS A 298 -4.53 10.75 20.20
C LYS A 298 -5.32 10.86 18.90
N ILE A 299 -5.69 9.73 18.29
CA ILE A 299 -6.41 9.68 17.03
C ILE A 299 -7.80 10.29 17.20
N ARG A 300 -8.14 11.26 16.37
CA ARG A 300 -9.44 11.95 16.33
C ARG A 300 -10.31 11.50 15.17
N SER A 301 -9.69 11.00 14.11
CA SER A 301 -10.37 10.48 12.93
C SER A 301 -11.34 9.36 13.27
N HIS A 302 -12.41 9.23 12.47
CA HIS A 302 -13.18 7.98 12.42
C HIS A 302 -12.34 6.89 11.76
N VAL A 303 -12.19 5.73 12.38
CA VAL A 303 -11.31 4.66 11.89
C VAL A 303 -12.09 3.37 11.67
N MET A 304 -12.02 2.84 10.47
CA MET A 304 -12.46 1.47 10.14
C MET A 304 -11.24 0.63 9.78
N LEU A 305 -10.85 -0.29 10.64
CA LEU A 305 -9.79 -1.27 10.37
C LEU A 305 -10.43 -2.59 9.92
N VAL A 306 -10.01 -3.11 8.75
CA VAL A 306 -10.50 -4.40 8.23
C VAL A 306 -9.32 -5.31 7.91
N ASN A 307 -9.29 -6.49 8.54
CA ASN A 307 -8.35 -7.56 8.27
C ASN A 307 -9.09 -8.84 7.86
N THR A 308 -8.37 -9.85 7.40
CA THR A 308 -8.91 -11.17 7.06
C THR A 308 -8.23 -12.27 7.87
N MET A 309 -8.99 -13.33 8.19
CA MET A 309 -8.50 -14.47 8.96
C MET A 309 -7.38 -15.26 8.28
N ASP A 310 -7.27 -15.16 6.95
CA ASP A 310 -6.23 -15.81 6.15
C ASP A 310 -5.01 -14.91 5.86
N ASP A 311 -4.89 -13.75 6.53
CA ASP A 311 -3.73 -12.86 6.40
C ASP A 311 -2.56 -13.33 7.28
N PHE A 312 -1.52 -13.88 6.68
CA PHE A 312 -0.33 -14.34 7.43
C PHE A 312 0.58 -13.23 7.94
N TRP A 313 0.51 -12.02 7.35
CA TRP A 313 1.20 -10.86 7.90
C TRP A 313 0.57 -10.40 9.20
N ASN A 314 -0.78 -10.46 9.28
CA ASN A 314 -1.58 -9.91 10.38
C ASN A 314 -2.58 -10.97 10.88
N PRO A 315 -2.10 -12.07 11.47
CA PRO A 315 -2.96 -13.20 11.82
C PRO A 315 -4.00 -12.82 12.86
N GLY A 316 -5.26 -13.08 12.54
CA GLY A 316 -6.40 -12.73 13.38
C GLY A 316 -6.39 -13.45 14.73
N GLU A 317 -5.82 -14.66 14.81
CA GLU A 317 -5.74 -15.44 16.04
C GLU A 317 -4.94 -14.78 17.16
N MET A 318 -4.17 -13.74 16.87
CA MET A 318 -3.44 -12.99 17.91
C MET A 318 -4.33 -12.07 18.75
N GLY A 319 -5.54 -11.73 18.29
CA GLY A 319 -6.47 -10.82 18.99
C GLY A 319 -5.94 -9.40 19.19
N VAL A 320 -4.89 -8.99 18.46
CA VAL A 320 -4.23 -7.68 18.68
C VAL A 320 -5.14 -6.53 18.34
N ALA A 321 -5.79 -6.58 17.18
CA ALA A 321 -6.65 -5.48 16.74
C ALA A 321 -7.88 -5.35 17.63
N GLU A 322 -8.47 -6.44 18.09
CA GLU A 322 -9.59 -6.49 19.04
C GLU A 322 -9.24 -5.80 20.36
N ASN A 323 -8.00 -5.96 20.82
CA ASN A 323 -7.55 -5.41 22.10
C ASN A 323 -7.09 -3.94 21.97
N GLU A 324 -6.48 -3.56 20.85
CA GLU A 324 -5.86 -2.24 20.68
C GLU A 324 -6.81 -1.18 20.10
N MET A 325 -7.67 -1.55 19.13
CA MET A 325 -8.56 -0.58 18.48
C MET A 325 -9.47 0.20 19.44
N PRO A 326 -10.01 -0.39 20.53
CA PRO A 326 -10.84 0.38 21.48
C PRO A 326 -10.14 1.56 22.16
N LYS A 327 -8.81 1.67 22.08
CA LYS A 327 -8.07 2.83 22.59
C LYS A 327 -8.27 4.09 21.73
N ALA A 328 -8.57 3.93 20.43
CA ALA A 328 -8.98 5.02 19.54
C ALA A 328 -10.51 5.18 19.61
N LYS A 329 -10.99 6.33 20.08
CA LYS A 329 -12.41 6.51 20.47
C LYS A 329 -13.44 6.25 19.39
N ASN A 330 -13.16 6.67 18.16
CA ASN A 330 -14.07 6.58 17.01
C ASN A 330 -13.60 5.47 16.06
N SER A 331 -13.36 4.26 16.60
CA SER A 331 -12.80 3.20 15.81
C SER A 331 -13.66 1.94 15.80
N HIS A 332 -13.65 1.27 14.64
CA HIS A 332 -14.24 -0.03 14.42
C HIS A 332 -13.19 -1.00 13.88
N PHE A 333 -13.28 -2.24 14.33
CA PHE A 333 -12.47 -3.33 13.79
C PHE A 333 -13.36 -4.43 13.23
N VAL A 334 -12.98 -4.93 12.07
CA VAL A 334 -13.67 -6.04 11.39
C VAL A 334 -12.64 -7.10 10.99
N LEU A 335 -12.84 -8.31 11.47
CA LEU A 335 -12.08 -9.48 11.03
C LEU A 335 -12.96 -10.30 10.08
N LEU A 336 -12.61 -10.29 8.79
CA LEU A 336 -13.37 -11.01 7.77
C LEU A 336 -13.08 -12.51 7.84
N ALA A 337 -14.13 -13.31 7.79
CA ALA A 337 -14.01 -14.76 7.65
C ALA A 337 -13.38 -15.13 6.30
N ILE A 338 -12.71 -16.28 6.25
CA ILE A 338 -12.18 -16.85 5.00
C ILE A 338 -13.31 -17.23 4.08
N THR A 339 -13.25 -16.77 2.85
CA THR A 339 -14.18 -17.11 1.76
C THR A 339 -13.42 -17.40 0.48
N LYS A 340 -14.14 -17.80 -0.58
CA LYS A 340 -13.53 -17.98 -1.92
C LYS A 340 -13.09 -16.67 -2.57
N GLU A 341 -13.56 -15.53 -2.05
CA GLU A 341 -13.21 -14.19 -2.51
C GLU A 341 -12.01 -13.60 -1.76
N THR A 342 -11.67 -14.08 -0.56
CA THR A 342 -10.49 -13.61 0.19
C THR A 342 -9.18 -14.04 -0.48
N ARG A 343 -8.13 -13.27 -0.29
CA ARG A 343 -6.82 -13.41 -0.93
C ARG A 343 -5.68 -13.25 0.09
N GLY A 344 -5.90 -13.68 1.35
CA GLY A 344 -4.94 -13.46 2.41
C GLY A 344 -4.64 -11.98 2.58
N HIS A 345 -3.36 -11.66 2.68
CA HIS A 345 -2.92 -10.27 2.80
C HIS A 345 -3.43 -9.35 1.68
N TYR A 346 -3.60 -9.88 0.47
CA TYR A 346 -4.04 -9.10 -0.70
C TYR A 346 -5.57 -8.96 -0.83
N THR A 347 -6.34 -9.34 0.19
CA THR A 347 -7.80 -9.11 0.20
C THR A 347 -8.15 -7.62 0.08
N PHE A 348 -7.25 -6.72 0.47
CA PHE A 348 -7.46 -5.28 0.29
C PHE A 348 -7.65 -4.87 -1.19
N PHE A 349 -7.15 -5.63 -2.17
CA PHE A 349 -7.45 -5.38 -3.58
C PHE A 349 -8.84 -5.84 -4.02
N GLN A 350 -9.53 -6.65 -3.22
CA GLN A 350 -10.86 -7.16 -3.51
C GLN A 350 -11.91 -6.25 -2.86
N ALA A 351 -12.09 -5.04 -3.39
CA ALA A 351 -12.95 -4.03 -2.79
C ALA A 351 -14.39 -4.50 -2.58
N ALA A 352 -14.91 -5.38 -3.43
CA ALA A 352 -16.22 -5.96 -3.28
C ALA A 352 -16.42 -6.71 -1.94
N VAL A 353 -15.35 -7.25 -1.36
CA VAL A 353 -15.39 -7.98 -0.08
C VAL A 353 -15.59 -7.06 1.13
N TRP A 354 -15.00 -5.87 1.09
CA TRP A 354 -14.95 -4.96 2.24
C TRP A 354 -15.64 -3.61 2.04
N GLN A 355 -16.07 -3.24 0.80
CA GLN A 355 -16.65 -1.92 0.51
C GLN A 355 -17.85 -1.54 1.41
N LYS A 356 -18.61 -2.52 1.91
CA LYS A 356 -19.75 -2.24 2.81
C LYS A 356 -19.31 -1.53 4.10
N TYR A 357 -18.11 -1.81 4.59
CA TYR A 357 -17.54 -1.16 5.78
C TYR A 357 -17.04 0.25 5.47
N LEU A 358 -16.54 0.49 4.25
CA LEU A 358 -16.30 1.84 3.77
C LEU A 358 -17.62 2.63 3.69
N GLY A 359 -18.69 1.99 3.21
CA GLY A 359 -20.02 2.61 3.21
C GLY A 359 -20.49 3.02 4.62
N GLN A 360 -20.33 2.14 5.61
CA GLN A 360 -20.62 2.45 7.02
C GLN A 360 -19.79 3.63 7.54
N LEU A 361 -18.49 3.64 7.27
CA LEU A 361 -17.61 4.73 7.68
C LEU A 361 -18.03 6.07 7.04
N LEU A 362 -18.37 6.09 5.74
CA LEU A 362 -18.82 7.30 5.06
C LEU A 362 -20.18 7.79 5.58
N ASP A 363 -21.07 6.89 6.02
CA ASP A 363 -22.35 7.24 6.62
C ASP A 363 -22.18 7.95 7.98
N GLU A 364 -21.19 7.56 8.77
CA GLU A 364 -20.84 8.25 10.02
C GLU A 364 -20.39 9.71 9.78
N LEU A 365 -19.84 10.00 8.61
CA LEU A 365 -19.43 11.35 8.22
C LEU A 365 -20.55 12.18 7.59
N GLY A 366 -21.75 11.60 7.42
CA GLY A 366 -22.89 12.27 6.80
C GLY A 366 -22.78 12.42 5.28
N ARG A 367 -22.19 11.38 4.62
CA ARG A 367 -21.87 11.26 3.16
C ARG A 367 -21.92 12.54 2.36
#